data_48ed9c442207d80fe1e7efb8e8b74a41
#
_entry.id   48ed9c442207d80fe1e7efb8e8b74a41
#
_cell.length_a   1.000
_cell.length_b   1.000
_cell.length_c   1.000
_cell.angle_alpha   90.00
_cell.angle_beta   90.00
_cell.angle_gamma   90.00
#
_symmetry.space_group_name_H-M   'P 1'
#
loop_
_entity.id
_entity.type
_entity.pdbx_description
1 polymer ?
#
loop_
_entity_poly.entity_id
_entity_poly.type
_entity_poly.pdbx_seq_one_letter_code
_entity_poly.pdbx_strand_id
1 'polypeptide(L)'
;MKRRFALIAIASALVGCASPTPADYAAERPVLDLKNYFNGELVAHGLFTDRSGKVVRRFTVQMTGTWQGRQGTLDERFTYSDGKTERRVWRLTDEGDGRWTGRADDVVGVAEGRAAGNALNWRYTLSLPLDGKVYEVQFDDWMYQMDERVMLNKAVMSKFGFRLGEVTLSFNRK
;
A
#
# COMPACT_ATOMS: atom_id res chain seq x y z
N MET A 1 -4.89 -34.60 -59.47
CA MET A 1 -3.95 -33.96 -58.49
C MET A 1 -4.76 -33.16 -57.49
N LYS A 2 -4.98 -33.69 -56.26
CA LYS A 2 -5.78 -33.02 -55.19
C LYS A 2 -4.77 -32.35 -54.23
N ARG A 3 -4.66 -31.02 -54.27
CA ARG A 3 -3.86 -30.22 -53.30
C ARG A 3 -4.62 -30.16 -51.97
N ARG A 4 -4.06 -30.75 -50.91
CA ARG A 4 -4.51 -30.64 -49.54
C ARG A 4 -3.86 -29.36 -48.94
N PHE A 5 -4.66 -28.35 -48.67
CA PHE A 5 -4.22 -27.21 -47.86
C PHE A 5 -4.32 -27.59 -46.38
N ALA A 6 -3.19 -27.65 -45.70
CA ALA A 6 -3.13 -27.79 -44.25
C ALA A 6 -3.28 -26.41 -43.63
N LEU A 7 -4.38 -26.18 -42.93
CA LEU A 7 -4.59 -25.00 -42.09
C LEU A 7 -3.81 -25.20 -40.78
N ILE A 8 -2.72 -24.45 -40.63
CA ILE A 8 -1.96 -24.35 -39.36
C ILE A 8 -2.68 -23.30 -38.51
N ALA A 9 -3.39 -23.74 -37.47
CA ALA A 9 -3.97 -22.86 -36.45
C ALA A 9 -2.85 -22.44 -35.51
N ILE A 10 -2.42 -21.17 -35.59
CA ILE A 10 -1.51 -20.54 -34.63
C ILE A 10 -2.33 -20.20 -33.41
N ALA A 11 -2.20 -20.98 -32.34
CA ALA A 11 -2.73 -20.65 -31.04
C ALA A 11 -1.87 -19.56 -30.39
N SER A 12 -2.31 -18.30 -30.49
CA SER A 12 -1.69 -17.18 -29.77
C SER A 12 -1.96 -17.33 -28.28
N ALA A 13 -0.98 -17.79 -27.53
CA ALA A 13 -1.02 -17.77 -26.07
C ALA A 13 -1.01 -16.30 -25.61
N LEU A 14 -2.14 -15.80 -25.15
CA LEU A 14 -2.26 -14.55 -24.43
C LEU A 14 -1.54 -14.70 -23.09
N VAL A 15 -0.25 -14.36 -23.02
CA VAL A 15 0.45 -14.19 -21.75
C VAL A 15 -0.04 -12.88 -21.14
N GLY A 16 -1.11 -12.96 -20.37
CA GLY A 16 -1.57 -11.85 -19.56
C GLY A 16 -0.50 -11.55 -18.50
N CYS A 17 -0.02 -10.30 -18.41
CA CYS A 17 0.80 -9.86 -17.29
C CYS A 17 -0.05 -9.95 -16.01
N ALA A 18 0.16 -10.99 -15.22
CA ALA A 18 -0.46 -11.09 -13.89
C ALA A 18 0.13 -10.01 -12.99
N SER A 19 -0.74 -9.28 -12.27
CA SER A 19 -0.28 -8.36 -11.22
C SER A 19 0.41 -9.14 -10.10
N PRO A 20 1.45 -8.58 -9.47
CA PRO A 20 2.14 -9.24 -8.36
C PRO A 20 1.19 -9.52 -7.20
N THR A 21 1.44 -10.61 -6.50
CA THR A 21 0.75 -11.02 -5.28
C THR A 21 1.74 -11.13 -4.13
N PRO A 22 1.31 -11.05 -2.86
CA PRO A 22 2.22 -11.26 -1.74
C PRO A 22 2.94 -12.61 -1.77
N ALA A 23 2.31 -13.65 -2.33
CA ALA A 23 2.92 -14.98 -2.44
C ALA A 23 4.20 -15.00 -3.28
N ASP A 24 4.34 -14.07 -4.23
CA ASP A 24 5.55 -13.95 -5.06
C ASP A 24 6.79 -13.55 -4.25
N TYR A 25 6.59 -12.99 -3.05
CA TYR A 25 7.63 -12.53 -2.12
C TYR A 25 7.84 -13.50 -0.94
N ALA A 26 7.19 -14.65 -0.90
CA ALA A 26 7.20 -15.56 0.26
C ALA A 26 8.61 -16.05 0.67
N ALA A 27 9.54 -16.12 -0.29
CA ALA A 27 10.93 -16.50 -0.06
C ALA A 27 11.84 -15.32 0.34
N GLU A 28 11.37 -14.07 0.19
CA GLU A 28 12.16 -12.86 0.41
C GLU A 28 12.42 -12.58 1.89
N ARG A 29 13.53 -11.91 2.17
CA ARG A 29 14.01 -11.58 3.52
C ARG A 29 14.33 -10.08 3.64
N PRO A 30 14.27 -9.51 4.87
CA PRO A 30 13.80 -10.15 6.12
C PRO A 30 12.31 -10.49 6.06
N VAL A 31 11.86 -11.50 6.82
CA VAL A 31 10.42 -11.78 6.92
C VAL A 31 9.76 -10.65 7.72
N LEU A 32 8.76 -10.03 7.12
CA LEU A 32 8.05 -8.90 7.71
C LEU A 32 7.29 -9.33 8.98
N ASP A 33 7.70 -8.80 10.12
CA ASP A 33 6.93 -8.79 11.36
C ASP A 33 6.32 -7.39 11.54
N LEU A 34 5.08 -7.24 11.11
CA LEU A 34 4.38 -5.95 11.08
C LEU A 34 4.26 -5.35 12.49
N LYS A 35 3.99 -6.18 13.51
CA LYS A 35 3.88 -5.72 14.89
C LYS A 35 5.21 -5.18 15.39
N ASN A 36 6.28 -5.95 15.20
CA ASN A 36 7.61 -5.51 15.63
C ASN A 36 8.04 -4.27 14.87
N TYR A 37 7.81 -4.24 13.54
CA TYR A 37 8.24 -3.11 12.71
C TYR A 37 7.53 -1.81 13.10
N PHE A 38 6.22 -1.81 13.28
CA PHE A 38 5.43 -0.63 13.65
C PHE A 38 5.21 -0.46 15.16
N ASN A 39 6.05 -1.06 15.99
CA ASN A 39 6.00 -0.83 17.45
C ASN A 39 6.98 0.28 17.84
N GLY A 40 6.50 1.25 18.63
CA GLY A 40 7.29 2.39 19.06
C GLY A 40 7.24 3.55 18.08
N GLU A 41 8.32 4.33 18.00
CA GLU A 41 8.39 5.54 17.19
C GLU A 41 9.03 5.31 15.83
N LEU A 42 8.39 5.85 14.80
CA LEU A 42 8.88 5.87 13.42
C LEU A 42 8.74 7.28 12.83
N VAL A 43 9.52 7.50 11.80
CA VAL A 43 9.37 8.66 10.91
C VAL A 43 9.23 8.16 9.49
N ALA A 44 8.24 8.68 8.75
CA ALA A 44 8.16 8.45 7.32
C ALA A 44 8.36 9.74 6.53
N HIS A 45 8.96 9.61 5.35
CA HIS A 45 9.09 10.67 4.36
C HIS A 45 8.40 10.23 3.09
N GLY A 46 7.51 11.08 2.58
CA GLY A 46 6.70 10.72 1.44
C GLY A 46 6.51 11.82 0.43
N LEU A 47 6.08 11.40 -0.75
CA LEU A 47 5.69 12.27 -1.84
C LEU A 47 4.48 11.73 -2.58
N PHE A 48 3.66 12.66 -3.08
CA PHE A 48 2.60 12.38 -4.03
C PHE A 48 3.08 12.73 -5.44
N THR A 49 2.83 11.83 -6.39
CA THR A 49 2.97 12.11 -7.82
C THR A 49 1.62 12.07 -8.51
N ASP A 50 1.41 12.93 -9.49
CA ASP A 50 0.25 12.86 -10.38
C ASP A 50 0.42 11.75 -11.43
N ARG A 51 -0.54 11.65 -12.35
CA ARG A 51 -0.52 10.64 -13.42
C ARG A 51 0.68 10.76 -14.37
N SER A 52 1.28 11.95 -14.48
CA SER A 52 2.45 12.19 -15.31
C SER A 52 3.76 11.83 -14.62
N GLY A 53 3.72 11.50 -13.31
CA GLY A 53 4.90 11.26 -12.48
C GLY A 53 5.48 12.55 -11.86
N LYS A 54 4.83 13.70 -12.06
CA LYS A 54 5.27 14.96 -11.44
C LYS A 54 4.98 14.94 -9.94
N VAL A 55 5.97 15.26 -9.11
CA VAL A 55 5.78 15.45 -7.67
C VAL A 55 4.93 16.68 -7.43
N VAL A 56 3.76 16.50 -6.83
CA VAL A 56 2.80 17.56 -6.55
C VAL A 56 2.77 17.96 -5.07
N ARG A 57 3.19 17.06 -4.15
CA ARG A 57 3.23 17.32 -2.72
C ARG A 57 4.25 16.42 -2.03
N ARG A 58 4.96 16.95 -1.04
CA ARG A 58 5.84 16.20 -0.14
C ARG A 58 5.31 16.27 1.27
N PHE A 59 5.65 15.29 2.09
CA PHE A 59 5.21 15.27 3.49
C PHE A 59 6.13 14.42 4.36
N THR A 60 6.08 14.66 5.66
CA THR A 60 6.65 13.82 6.70
C THR A 60 5.55 13.30 7.60
N VAL A 61 5.73 12.13 8.21
CA VAL A 61 4.82 11.55 9.17
C VAL A 61 5.58 11.14 10.41
N GLN A 62 5.20 11.71 11.56
CA GLN A 62 5.63 11.19 12.86
C GLN A 62 4.62 10.11 13.26
N MET A 63 5.12 8.94 13.60
CA MET A 63 4.27 7.79 13.87
C MET A 63 4.60 7.20 15.23
N THR A 64 3.56 6.75 15.93
CA THR A 64 3.72 5.98 17.18
C THR A 64 2.82 4.76 17.12
N GLY A 65 3.43 3.58 17.12
CA GLY A 65 2.73 2.31 17.15
C GLY A 65 2.70 1.69 18.53
N THR A 66 1.56 1.12 18.91
CA THR A 66 1.39 0.36 20.16
C THR A 66 0.58 -0.90 19.89
N TRP A 67 0.92 -1.99 20.57
CA TRP A 67 0.30 -3.29 20.35
C TRP A 67 -0.15 -3.94 21.65
N GLN A 68 -1.34 -4.56 21.60
CA GLN A 68 -1.86 -5.40 22.66
C GLN A 68 -2.38 -6.72 22.04
N GLY A 69 -1.62 -7.77 22.21
CA GLY A 69 -1.92 -9.06 21.59
C GLY A 69 -1.96 -8.97 20.06
N ARG A 70 -3.15 -9.18 19.49
CA ARG A 70 -3.38 -9.12 18.03
C ARG A 70 -3.87 -7.76 17.53
N GLN A 71 -4.07 -6.80 18.42
CA GLN A 71 -4.57 -5.47 18.09
C GLN A 71 -3.45 -4.45 18.20
N GLY A 72 -3.40 -3.54 17.24
CA GLY A 72 -2.46 -2.44 17.19
C GLY A 72 -3.13 -1.11 16.91
N THR A 73 -2.49 -0.05 17.39
CA THR A 73 -2.83 1.33 17.06
C THR A 73 -1.59 1.97 16.47
N LEU A 74 -1.75 2.64 15.32
CA LEU A 74 -0.71 3.44 14.69
C LEU A 74 -1.22 4.88 14.57
N ASP A 75 -0.67 5.78 15.40
CA ASP A 75 -0.98 7.21 15.41
C ASP A 75 -0.02 7.92 14.47
N GLU A 76 -0.55 8.50 13.40
CA GLU A 76 0.18 9.16 12.33
C GLU A 76 -0.11 10.65 12.32
N ARG A 77 0.95 11.47 12.41
CA ARG A 77 0.88 12.94 12.33
C ARG A 77 1.62 13.42 11.10
N PHE A 78 0.87 13.86 10.13
CA PHE A 78 1.36 14.35 8.84
C PHE A 78 1.71 15.83 8.92
N THR A 79 2.81 16.20 8.28
CA THR A 79 3.19 17.59 8.00
C THR A 79 3.52 17.68 6.51
N TYR A 80 2.75 18.47 5.79
CA TYR A 80 2.87 18.65 4.35
C TYR A 80 3.77 19.83 3.98
N SER A 81 4.32 19.82 2.77
CA SER A 81 5.19 20.89 2.26
C SER A 81 4.50 22.25 2.09
N ASP A 82 3.17 22.30 2.12
CA ASP A 82 2.35 23.52 2.13
C ASP A 82 2.01 24.01 3.56
N GLY A 83 2.61 23.39 4.59
CA GLY A 83 2.40 23.72 6.00
C GLY A 83 1.15 23.12 6.63
N LYS A 84 0.28 22.47 5.88
CA LYS A 84 -0.89 21.78 6.43
C LYS A 84 -0.47 20.58 7.27
N THR A 85 -1.28 20.25 8.25
CA THR A 85 -1.11 19.07 9.11
C THR A 85 -2.38 18.25 9.13
N GLU A 86 -2.22 16.94 9.26
CA GLU A 86 -3.32 15.99 9.42
C GLU A 86 -2.93 14.93 10.45
N ARG A 87 -3.93 14.27 11.02
CA ARG A 87 -3.72 13.12 11.91
C ARG A 87 -4.62 11.98 11.45
N ARG A 88 -4.04 10.78 11.40
CA ARG A 88 -4.77 9.53 11.17
C ARG A 88 -4.40 8.54 12.27
N VAL A 89 -5.38 7.80 12.74
CA VAL A 89 -5.15 6.72 13.70
C VAL A 89 -5.70 5.43 13.12
N TRP A 90 -4.80 4.54 12.74
CA TRP A 90 -5.15 3.19 12.36
C TRP A 90 -5.40 2.32 13.59
N ARG A 91 -6.46 1.55 13.54
CA ARG A 91 -6.74 0.42 14.43
C ARG A 91 -6.56 -0.84 13.63
N LEU A 92 -5.51 -1.59 13.93
CA LEU A 92 -5.05 -2.74 13.15
C LEU A 92 -5.37 -4.03 13.90
N THR A 93 -5.68 -5.09 13.15
CA THR A 93 -5.88 -6.44 13.70
C THR A 93 -5.09 -7.45 12.89
N ASP A 94 -4.31 -8.28 13.59
CA ASP A 94 -3.67 -9.46 13.04
C ASP A 94 -4.69 -10.60 12.99
N GLU A 95 -5.14 -10.96 11.79
CA GLU A 95 -6.10 -12.05 11.58
C GLU A 95 -5.44 -13.45 11.52
N GLY A 96 -4.11 -13.50 11.60
CA GLY A 96 -3.31 -14.70 11.42
C GLY A 96 -3.03 -15.04 9.96
N ASP A 97 -2.07 -15.95 9.78
CA ASP A 97 -1.67 -16.45 8.45
C ASP A 97 -1.32 -15.33 7.45
N GLY A 98 -0.67 -14.26 7.94
CA GLY A 98 -0.29 -13.09 7.14
C GLY A 98 -1.46 -12.22 6.71
N ARG A 99 -2.66 -12.42 7.26
CA ARG A 99 -3.84 -11.58 7.01
C ARG A 99 -3.94 -10.49 8.06
N TRP A 100 -4.32 -9.30 7.61
CA TRP A 100 -4.45 -8.10 8.41
C TRP A 100 -5.71 -7.35 8.05
N THR A 101 -6.33 -6.74 9.03
CA THR A 101 -7.42 -5.77 8.82
C THR A 101 -7.11 -4.47 9.54
N GLY A 102 -7.72 -3.38 9.08
CA GLY A 102 -7.55 -2.07 9.70
C GLY A 102 -8.73 -1.14 9.46
N ARG A 103 -8.85 -0.17 10.37
CA ARG A 103 -9.83 0.92 10.28
C ARG A 103 -9.16 2.23 10.66
N ALA A 104 -9.55 3.30 9.97
CA ALA A 104 -9.25 4.67 10.35
C ALA A 104 -10.48 5.54 10.06
N ASP A 105 -10.57 6.73 10.63
CA ASP A 105 -11.79 7.54 10.57
C ASP A 105 -12.04 8.09 9.15
N ASP A 106 -11.00 8.20 8.32
CA ASP A 106 -11.06 8.60 6.92
C ASP A 106 -11.05 7.41 5.94
N VAL A 107 -11.13 6.17 6.44
CA VAL A 107 -11.20 4.94 5.63
C VAL A 107 -12.63 4.43 5.56
N VAL A 108 -13.10 4.19 4.35
CA VAL A 108 -14.44 3.64 4.10
C VAL A 108 -14.42 2.13 4.36
N GLY A 109 -15.20 1.69 5.34
CA GLY A 109 -15.30 0.28 5.69
C GLY A 109 -14.07 -0.28 6.40
N VAL A 110 -13.49 -1.33 5.86
CA VAL A 110 -12.33 -2.05 6.40
C VAL A 110 -11.22 -2.08 5.36
N ALA A 111 -10.01 -1.74 5.77
CA ALA A 111 -8.82 -2.00 4.99
C ALA A 111 -8.37 -3.45 5.18
N GLU A 112 -7.85 -4.07 4.14
CA GLU A 112 -7.41 -5.46 4.13
C GLU A 112 -5.96 -5.57 3.72
N GLY A 113 -5.20 -6.43 4.41
CA GLY A 113 -3.80 -6.67 4.14
C GLY A 113 -3.43 -8.13 4.02
N ARG A 114 -2.42 -8.38 3.20
CA ARG A 114 -1.80 -9.69 3.06
C ARG A 114 -0.28 -9.55 3.07
N ALA A 115 0.36 -10.21 4.00
CA ALA A 115 1.82 -10.24 4.11
C ALA A 115 2.37 -11.62 3.71
N ALA A 116 3.52 -11.62 3.01
CA ALA A 116 4.33 -12.80 2.78
C ALA A 116 5.78 -12.38 2.52
N GLY A 117 6.74 -13.14 3.09
CA GLY A 117 8.15 -12.78 3.03
C GLY A 117 8.38 -11.37 3.56
N ASN A 118 9.04 -10.51 2.80
CA ASN A 118 9.32 -9.13 3.19
C ASN A 118 8.23 -8.12 2.76
N ALA A 119 7.13 -8.57 2.14
CA ALA A 119 6.13 -7.71 1.52
C ALA A 119 4.78 -7.75 2.24
N LEU A 120 4.08 -6.61 2.24
CA LEU A 120 2.67 -6.45 2.58
C LEU A 120 1.97 -5.74 1.44
N ASN A 121 0.87 -6.28 0.95
CA ASN A 121 -0.09 -5.54 0.14
C ASN A 121 -1.25 -5.11 1.03
N TRP A 122 -1.57 -3.82 1.04
CA TRP A 122 -2.61 -3.20 1.86
C TRP A 122 -3.59 -2.45 0.96
N ARG A 123 -4.87 -2.76 1.04
CA ARG A 123 -5.91 -2.18 0.19
C ARG A 123 -6.99 -1.50 1.00
N TYR A 124 -7.35 -0.30 0.61
CA TYR A 124 -8.40 0.48 1.28
C TYR A 124 -8.99 1.54 0.35
N THR A 125 -10.13 2.07 0.75
CA THR A 125 -10.75 3.24 0.14
C THR A 125 -10.68 4.40 1.12
N LEU A 126 -10.08 5.49 0.69
CA LEU A 126 -9.95 6.71 1.49
C LEU A 126 -11.03 7.71 1.10
N SER A 127 -11.67 8.31 2.12
CA SER A 127 -12.63 9.41 1.99
C SER A 127 -11.87 10.73 2.05
N LEU A 128 -11.64 11.37 0.89
CA LEU A 128 -10.87 12.60 0.78
C LEU A 128 -11.79 13.82 0.61
N PRO A 129 -11.84 14.73 1.59
CA PRO A 129 -12.49 16.02 1.39
C PRO A 129 -11.61 16.92 0.50
N LEU A 130 -12.15 17.36 -0.63
CA LEU A 130 -11.49 18.26 -1.56
C LEU A 130 -12.52 19.23 -2.16
N ASP A 131 -12.27 20.54 -2.07
CA ASP A 131 -13.11 21.61 -2.62
C ASP A 131 -14.60 21.47 -2.23
N GLY A 132 -14.86 21.15 -0.94
CA GLY A 132 -16.21 21.02 -0.40
C GLY A 132 -16.97 19.76 -0.82
N LYS A 133 -16.31 18.84 -1.53
CA LYS A 133 -16.82 17.52 -1.91
C LYS A 133 -16.00 16.40 -1.28
N VAL A 134 -16.61 15.26 -1.10
CA VAL A 134 -15.90 14.06 -0.64
C VAL A 134 -15.68 13.12 -1.81
N TYR A 135 -14.43 12.69 -1.97
CA TYR A 135 -14.04 11.74 -3.00
C TYR A 135 -13.56 10.44 -2.36
N GLU A 136 -14.13 9.34 -2.78
CA GLU A 136 -13.63 8.01 -2.45
C GLU A 136 -12.53 7.62 -3.44
N VAL A 137 -11.33 7.36 -2.92
CA VAL A 137 -10.15 6.99 -3.70
C VAL A 137 -9.63 5.65 -3.22
N GLN A 138 -9.47 4.69 -4.14
CA GLN A 138 -8.94 3.38 -3.86
C GLN A 138 -7.40 3.46 -3.82
N PHE A 139 -6.83 2.80 -2.81
CA PHE A 139 -5.40 2.61 -2.63
C PHE A 139 -5.05 1.14 -2.76
N ASP A 140 -4.10 0.84 -3.64
CA ASP A 140 -3.38 -0.43 -3.71
C ASP A 140 -1.95 -0.16 -3.27
N ASP A 141 -1.67 -0.51 -2.04
CA ASP A 141 -0.51 -0.07 -1.28
C ASP A 141 0.42 -1.25 -1.01
N TRP A 142 1.65 -1.15 -1.48
CA TRP A 142 2.68 -2.15 -1.31
C TRP A 142 3.80 -1.65 -0.42
N MET A 143 4.11 -2.42 0.61
CA MET A 143 5.21 -2.17 1.52
C MET A 143 6.23 -3.28 1.43
N TYR A 144 7.51 -2.93 1.43
CA TYR A 144 8.63 -3.86 1.34
C TYR A 144 9.62 -3.56 2.45
N GLN A 145 9.79 -4.48 3.38
CA GLN A 145 10.80 -4.35 4.42
C GLN A 145 12.18 -4.60 3.79
N MET A 146 13.05 -3.59 3.86
CA MET A 146 14.39 -3.64 3.28
C MET A 146 15.40 -4.20 4.29
N ASP A 147 15.28 -3.78 5.54
CA ASP A 147 16.08 -4.21 6.69
C ASP A 147 15.30 -3.99 7.99
N GLU A 148 15.96 -4.05 9.15
CA GLU A 148 15.32 -3.86 10.46
C GLU A 148 14.79 -2.44 10.69
N ARG A 149 15.29 -1.45 9.94
CA ARG A 149 14.99 -0.02 10.14
C ARG A 149 14.20 0.60 9.01
N VAL A 150 14.35 0.13 7.79
CA VAL A 150 13.81 0.75 6.58
C VAL A 150 12.74 -0.13 5.93
N MET A 151 11.59 0.47 5.66
CA MET A 151 10.54 -0.09 4.82
C MET A 151 10.18 0.91 3.73
N LEU A 152 10.16 0.45 2.49
CA LEU A 152 9.71 1.25 1.35
C LEU A 152 8.26 0.95 1.04
N ASN A 153 7.54 1.98 0.63
CA ASN A 153 6.13 1.90 0.29
C ASN A 153 5.87 2.55 -1.05
N LYS A 154 4.99 1.92 -1.81
CA LYS A 154 4.46 2.44 -3.05
C LYS A 154 2.96 2.15 -3.13
N ALA A 155 2.13 3.19 -3.14
CA ALA A 155 0.69 3.09 -3.24
C ALA A 155 0.17 3.71 -4.54
N VAL A 156 -0.61 2.95 -5.30
CA VAL A 156 -1.34 3.45 -6.47
C VAL A 156 -2.69 3.96 -6.02
N MET A 157 -2.98 5.21 -6.37
CA MET A 157 -4.29 5.83 -6.15
C MET A 157 -5.14 5.72 -7.41
N SER A 158 -6.37 5.24 -7.27
CA SER A 158 -7.30 5.10 -8.38
C SER A 158 -8.73 5.49 -8.00
N LYS A 159 -9.54 5.84 -9.00
CA LYS A 159 -10.97 6.07 -8.89
C LYS A 159 -11.67 5.59 -10.16
N PHE A 160 -12.73 4.81 -9.99
CA PHE A 160 -13.45 4.20 -11.11
C PHE A 160 -12.54 3.43 -12.09
N GLY A 161 -11.49 2.78 -11.57
CA GLY A 161 -10.49 2.05 -12.37
C GLY A 161 -9.42 2.94 -13.04
N PHE A 162 -9.52 4.26 -12.97
CA PHE A 162 -8.52 5.18 -13.52
C PHE A 162 -7.46 5.55 -12.47
N ARG A 163 -6.19 5.37 -12.81
CA ARG A 163 -5.07 5.82 -11.98
C ARG A 163 -5.08 7.35 -11.85
N LEU A 164 -5.02 7.85 -10.62
CA LEU A 164 -4.93 9.28 -10.29
C LEU A 164 -3.50 9.73 -10.06
N GLY A 165 -2.67 8.86 -9.49
CA GLY A 165 -1.31 9.13 -9.10
C GLY A 165 -0.75 8.04 -8.21
N GLU A 166 0.38 8.35 -7.56
CA GLU A 166 1.03 7.43 -6.62
C GLU A 166 1.49 8.16 -5.36
N VAL A 167 1.57 7.41 -4.29
CA VAL A 167 2.28 7.80 -3.06
C VAL A 167 3.50 6.90 -2.93
N THR A 168 4.64 7.50 -2.65
CA THR A 168 5.86 6.78 -2.28
C THR A 168 6.29 7.23 -0.90
N LEU A 169 6.59 6.27 0.00
CA LEU A 169 7.11 6.55 1.33
C LEU A 169 8.37 5.73 1.62
N SER A 170 9.18 6.27 2.51
CA SER A 170 10.20 5.54 3.24
C SER A 170 9.87 5.63 4.73
N PHE A 171 9.52 4.51 5.35
CA PHE A 171 9.37 4.41 6.80
C PHE A 171 10.73 4.11 7.42
N ASN A 172 11.03 4.77 8.54
CA ASN A 172 12.31 4.63 9.24
C ASN A 172 12.03 4.50 10.74
N ARG A 173 12.44 3.38 11.32
CA ARG A 173 12.39 3.18 12.78
C ARG A 173 13.47 4.04 13.45
N LYS A 174 13.11 4.64 14.57
CA LYS A 174 14.05 5.36 15.43
C LYS A 174 14.88 4.43 16.33
#